data_d62b2f41afba03704398262d7d736e8c
#
_entry.id   d62b2f41afba03704398262d7d736e8c
#
_cell.length_a   1.000
_cell.length_b   1.000
_cell.length_c   1.000
_cell.angle_alpha   90.00
_cell.angle_beta   90.00
_cell.angle_gamma   90.00
#
_symmetry.space_group_name_H-M   'P 1'
#
loop_
_entity.id
_entity.type
_entity.pdbx_description
1 polymer ?
#
loop_
_entity_poly.entity_id
_entity_poly.type
_entity_poly.pdbx_seq_one_letter_code
_entity_poly.pdbx_strand_id
1 'polypeptide(L)' 'MKTARKWLEDEFKIEVPHGTVNGSWFFKHDLPMVVECCCCCSTMSLFSAMFDEDGNIYCSSCADDG' A
#
# COMPACT_ATOMS: atom_id res chain seq x y z
N MET A 1 11.88 0.39 -3.54
CA MET A 1 10.47 0.61 -3.21
C MET A 1 10.18 0.28 -1.77
N LYS A 2 9.10 0.82 -1.25
CA LYS A 2 8.68 0.60 0.14
C LYS A 2 7.44 -0.26 0.18
N THR A 3 7.29 -1.04 1.24
CA THR A 3 6.01 -1.71 1.51
C THR A 3 4.97 -0.64 1.86
N ALA A 4 3.70 -0.99 1.76
CA ALA A 4 2.63 -0.04 2.11
C ALA A 4 2.76 0.42 3.56
N ARG A 5 3.11 -0.49 4.46
CA ARG A 5 3.31 -0.17 5.88
C ARG A 5 4.38 0.91 6.06
N LYS A 6 5.53 0.72 5.43
CA LYS A 6 6.64 1.66 5.53
C LYS A 6 6.29 2.99 4.88
N TRP A 7 5.62 2.94 3.73
CA TRP A 7 5.20 4.15 3.02
C TRP A 7 4.24 4.99 3.85
N LEU A 8 3.28 4.36 4.50
CA LEU A 8 2.32 5.06 5.36
C LEU A 8 3.01 5.69 6.57
N GLU A 9 3.96 5.00 7.16
CA GLU A 9 4.72 5.54 8.28
C GLU A 9 5.55 6.75 7.88
N ASP A 10 6.20 6.69 6.71
CA ASP A 10 7.08 7.76 6.25
C ASP A 10 6.31 8.96 5.70
N GLU A 11 5.27 8.72 4.90
CA GLU A 11 4.56 9.80 4.21
C GLU A 11 3.43 10.40 5.04
N PHE A 12 2.71 9.60 5.77
CA PHE A 12 1.54 10.05 6.52
C PHE A 12 1.74 10.03 8.02
N LYS A 13 2.87 9.53 8.50
CA LYS A 13 3.15 9.43 9.93
C LYS A 13 2.07 8.63 10.67
N ILE A 14 1.51 7.64 10.01
CA ILE A 14 0.49 6.77 10.57
C ILE A 14 1.15 5.55 11.18
N GLU A 15 0.80 5.24 12.43
CA GLU A 15 1.27 4.02 13.06
C GLU A 15 0.41 2.87 12.57
N VAL A 16 1.02 1.92 11.85
CA VAL A 16 0.31 0.77 11.30
C VAL A 16 0.38 -0.38 12.32
N PRO A 17 -0.77 -0.90 12.75
CA PRO A 17 -0.77 -1.99 13.73
C PRO A 17 -0.19 -3.28 13.14
N HIS A 18 0.41 -4.09 13.99
CA HIS A 18 0.89 -5.40 13.61
C HIS A 18 -0.30 -6.35 13.58
N GLY A 19 -0.35 -7.23 12.60
CA GLY A 19 -1.43 -8.20 12.46
C GLY A 19 -2.52 -7.72 11.52
N THR A 20 -3.70 -8.28 11.68
CA THR A 20 -4.82 -8.01 10.78
C THR A 20 -5.43 -6.64 11.03
N VAL A 21 -5.62 -5.89 9.95
CA VAL A 21 -6.23 -4.56 9.98
C VAL A 21 -7.63 -4.68 9.37
N ASN A 22 -8.64 -4.20 10.10
CA ASN A 22 -10.03 -4.27 9.62
C ASN A 22 -10.41 -3.01 8.81
N GLY A 23 -11.62 -3.04 8.23
CA GLY A 23 -12.10 -1.93 7.41
C GLY A 23 -12.25 -0.62 8.16
N SER A 24 -12.53 -0.69 9.45
CA SER A 24 -12.67 0.51 10.28
C SER A 24 -11.38 1.32 10.33
N TRP A 25 -10.25 0.65 10.37
CA TRP A 25 -8.95 1.31 10.38
C TRP A 25 -8.73 2.09 9.09
N PHE A 26 -9.05 1.47 7.93
CA PHE A 26 -8.92 2.14 6.63
C PHE A 26 -9.84 3.35 6.53
N PHE A 27 -11.07 3.20 7.00
CA PHE A 27 -12.03 4.29 6.98
C PHE A 27 -11.58 5.45 7.86
N LYS A 28 -11.06 5.14 9.03
CA LYS A 28 -10.56 6.13 9.98
C LYS A 28 -9.46 7.01 9.38
N HIS A 29 -8.58 6.40 8.57
CA HIS A 29 -7.46 7.11 7.97
C HIS A 29 -7.72 7.55 6.53
N ASP A 30 -8.95 7.35 6.05
CA ASP A 30 -9.35 7.71 4.69
C ASP A 30 -8.45 7.03 3.64
N LEU A 31 -8.18 5.75 3.85
CA LEU A 31 -7.33 4.96 2.97
C LEU A 31 -8.14 3.90 2.23
N PRO A 32 -7.76 3.58 0.99
CA PRO A 32 -8.43 2.50 0.25
C PRO A 32 -8.01 1.14 0.78
N MET A 33 -8.94 0.20 0.83
CA MET A 33 -8.64 -1.18 1.21
C MET A 33 -8.00 -1.94 0.05
N VAL A 34 -8.39 -1.57 -1.17
CA VAL A 34 -7.93 -2.23 -2.41
C VAL A 34 -7.32 -1.18 -3.33
N VAL A 35 -6.20 -1.53 -3.94
CA VAL A 35 -5.51 -0.64 -4.87
C VAL A 35 -5.20 -1.41 -6.15
N GLU A 36 -4.87 -0.66 -7.21
CA GLU A 36 -4.51 -1.24 -8.49
C GLU A 36 -3.04 -0.96 -8.81
N CYS A 37 -2.37 -1.95 -9.38
CA CYS A 37 -1.02 -1.78 -9.89
C CYS A 37 -1.05 -0.78 -11.05
N CYS A 38 -0.15 0.20 -11.03
CA CYS A 38 -0.12 1.22 -12.10
C CYS A 38 0.47 0.67 -13.40
N CYS A 39 1.06 -0.50 -13.36
CA CYS A 39 1.69 -1.11 -14.53
C CYS A 39 0.78 -2.15 -15.19
N CYS A 40 0.34 -3.15 -14.44
CA CYS A 40 -0.48 -4.24 -14.98
C CYS A 40 -1.96 -4.13 -14.65
N CYS A 41 -2.33 -3.15 -13.84
CA CYS A 41 -3.73 -2.89 -13.44
C CYS A 41 -4.37 -4.02 -12.62
N SER A 42 -3.55 -4.88 -12.03
CA SER A 42 -4.05 -5.91 -11.12
C SER A 42 -4.51 -5.28 -9.82
N THR A 43 -5.64 -5.75 -9.29
CA THR A 43 -6.12 -5.27 -8.00
C THR A 43 -5.52 -6.11 -6.87
N MET A 44 -5.26 -5.47 -5.73
CA MET A 44 -4.69 -6.14 -4.58
C MET A 44 -5.02 -5.34 -3.33
N SER A 45 -4.86 -5.93 -2.15
CA SER A 45 -5.06 -5.18 -0.91
C SER A 45 -3.95 -4.15 -0.75
N LEU A 46 -4.23 -3.08 -0.02
CA LEU A 46 -3.27 -2.00 0.18
C LEU A 46 -1.93 -2.52 0.73
N PHE A 47 -1.98 -3.43 1.70
CA PHE A 47 -0.77 -3.95 2.32
C PHE A 47 -0.02 -4.98 1.49
N SER A 48 -0.59 -5.40 0.35
CA SER A 48 0.10 -6.28 -0.60
C SER A 48 0.84 -5.49 -1.67
N ALA A 49 0.64 -4.19 -1.74
CA ALA A 49 1.22 -3.34 -2.77
C ALA A 49 2.57 -2.78 -2.33
N MET A 50 3.38 -2.39 -3.32
CA MET A 50 4.63 -1.68 -3.10
C MET A 50 4.48 -0.26 -3.62
N PHE A 51 5.19 0.67 -2.99
CA PHE A 51 5.10 2.10 -3.32
C PHE A 51 6.48 2.64 -3.64
N ASP A 52 6.57 3.46 -4.67
CA ASP A 52 7.83 4.13 -5.00
C ASP A 52 7.88 5.52 -4.35
N GLU A 53 8.95 6.27 -4.64
CA GLU A 53 9.15 7.60 -4.05
C GLU A 53 8.08 8.60 -4.46
N ASP A 54 7.48 8.40 -5.63
CA ASP A 54 6.44 9.28 -6.16
C ASP A 54 5.03 8.86 -5.71
N GLY A 55 4.92 7.76 -5.00
CA GLY A 55 3.63 7.26 -4.54
C GLY A 55 2.93 6.37 -5.54
N ASN A 56 3.61 5.94 -6.59
CA ASN A 56 3.04 5.00 -7.55
C ASN A 56 2.92 3.61 -6.94
N ILE A 57 1.89 2.89 -7.34
CA ILE A 57 1.55 1.60 -6.76
C ILE A 57 1.95 0.48 -7.71
N TYR A 58 2.68 -0.50 -7.19
CA TYR A 58 3.11 -1.66 -7.98
C TYR A 58 2.75 -2.95 -7.24
N CYS A 59 2.34 -3.97 -7.99
CA CYS A 59 2.17 -5.29 -7.41
C CYS A 59 3.56 -5.91 -7.19
N SER A 60 3.63 -6.99 -6.42
CA SER A 60 4.92 -7.62 -6.09
C SER A 60 5.67 -8.06 -7.33
N SER A 61 4.97 -8.55 -8.35
CA SER A 61 5.62 -8.98 -9.61
C SER A 61 6.23 -7.80 -10.35
N CYS A 62 5.49 -6.70 -10.49
CA CYS A 62 6.00 -5.51 -11.18
C CYS A 62 7.11 -4.83 -10.37
N ALA A 63 7.02 -4.87 -9.06
CA ALA A 63 8.05 -4.30 -8.19
C ALA A 63 9.37 -5.06 -8.31
N ASP A 64 9.30 -6.38 -8.45
CA ASP A 64 10.50 -7.21 -8.61
C ASP A 64 11.19 -6.97 -9.96
N ASP A 65 10.43 -6.63 -10.98
CA ASP A 65 10.97 -6.34 -12.31
C ASP A 65 11.64 -4.98 -12.39
N GLY A 66 11.35 -4.15 -11.45
CA GLY A 66 11.93 -2.83 -11.34
C GLY A 66 13.21 -2.85 -10.56
#